data_4526268a263a874104460894b6893f98
#
_entry.id   4526268a263a874104460894b6893f98
#
_cell.length_a   1.000
_cell.length_b   1.000
_cell.length_c   1.000
_cell.angle_alpha   90.00
_cell.angle_beta   90.00
_cell.angle_gamma   90.00
#
_symmetry.space_group_name_H-M   'P 1'
#
loop_
_entity.id
_entity.type
_entity.pdbx_description
1 polymer ?
#
loop_
_entity_poly.entity_id
_entity_poly.type
_entity_poly.pdbx_seq_one_letter_code
_entity_poly.pdbx_strand_id
1 'polypeptide(L)'
;MVVLSALPWVASAGVLSGTLWLALAIDHWFGEPPPRWHPVVWMGNYLDWSARCIPTPPLQAFATGALAWCVGAGVVFFVAMELQRLLLELPAWATIASMTLLLKPLLAWRMLRCEVVAVEVALGASLDAGRARLARLVSRDVAALTESEVRESAIESLAENLNDSVVAPIFWFMLFGLPGAVFYRFANTADAMWGYRGMRGGRDWTWAGKWAARADDVLSWVPARITAVLLMVSGRPSLAMLRAWCALRREATRTPSPNSGWPMAAMALSLGVRLGKPGVYALNAAGRPPVAAETARAVVLGHRVVLALAAIGTATALSWSRLAS
;
A
#
# COMPACT_ATOMS: atom_id res chain seq x y z
N MET A 1 -18.87 -16.52 -6.93
CA MET A 1 -17.71 -17.09 -6.24
C MET A 1 -17.62 -18.62 -6.33
N VAL A 2 -18.71 -19.38 -6.38
CA VAL A 2 -18.69 -20.83 -6.64
C VAL A 2 -17.96 -21.18 -7.96
N VAL A 3 -18.03 -20.31 -8.97
CA VAL A 3 -17.31 -20.49 -10.25
C VAL A 3 -15.80 -20.30 -10.12
N LEU A 4 -15.31 -19.51 -9.14
CA LEU A 4 -13.87 -19.27 -8.97
C LEU A 4 -13.15 -20.47 -8.31
N SER A 5 -13.82 -21.25 -7.44
CA SER A 5 -13.21 -22.43 -6.80
C SER A 5 -12.96 -23.60 -7.78
N ALA A 6 -13.56 -23.55 -8.96
CA ALA A 6 -13.36 -24.56 -10.01
C ALA A 6 -12.19 -24.23 -10.96
N LEU A 7 -11.54 -23.06 -10.78
CA LEU A 7 -10.42 -22.68 -11.63
C LEU A 7 -9.11 -23.33 -11.14
N PRO A 8 -8.32 -23.94 -12.04
CA PRO A 8 -7.13 -24.74 -11.66
C PRO A 8 -6.00 -23.95 -11.03
N TRP A 9 -6.10 -22.62 -11.01
CA TRP A 9 -5.11 -21.73 -10.40
C TRP A 9 -5.56 -21.12 -9.05
N VAL A 10 -6.74 -21.49 -8.53
CA VAL A 10 -7.22 -20.98 -7.22
C VAL A 10 -6.66 -21.82 -6.09
N ALA A 11 -5.86 -21.19 -5.23
CA ALA A 11 -5.28 -21.83 -4.07
C ALA A 11 -6.32 -22.07 -2.95
N SER A 12 -6.15 -23.17 -2.20
CA SER A 12 -6.99 -23.45 -1.05
C SER A 12 -6.81 -22.43 0.07
N ALA A 13 -7.83 -22.28 0.93
CA ALA A 13 -7.79 -21.37 2.08
C ALA A 13 -6.59 -21.65 3.01
N GLY A 14 -6.23 -22.92 3.21
CA GLY A 14 -5.07 -23.30 4.01
C GLY A 14 -3.75 -22.85 3.39
N VAL A 15 -3.59 -22.99 2.07
CA VAL A 15 -2.39 -22.52 1.34
C VAL A 15 -2.29 -21.01 1.39
N LEU A 16 -3.37 -20.28 1.11
CA LEU A 16 -3.36 -18.80 1.16
C LEU A 16 -3.01 -18.29 2.56
N SER A 17 -3.64 -18.86 3.59
CA SER A 17 -3.39 -18.46 4.98
C SER A 17 -1.97 -18.80 5.43
N GLY A 18 -1.50 -20.00 5.16
CA GLY A 18 -0.13 -20.41 5.50
C GLY A 18 0.92 -19.53 4.80
N THR A 19 0.73 -19.25 3.51
CA THR A 19 1.58 -18.34 2.73
C THR A 19 1.60 -16.93 3.33
N LEU A 20 0.44 -16.37 3.66
CA LEU A 20 0.35 -15.02 4.23
C LEU A 20 1.08 -14.91 5.56
N TRP A 21 0.81 -15.82 6.49
CA TRP A 21 1.44 -15.78 7.82
C TRP A 21 2.96 -15.97 7.73
N LEU A 22 3.42 -16.88 6.88
CA LEU A 22 4.84 -17.11 6.69
C LEU A 22 5.52 -15.91 6.00
N ALA A 23 4.84 -15.27 5.01
CA ALA A 23 5.35 -14.06 4.36
C ALA A 23 5.48 -12.89 5.35
N LEU A 24 4.50 -12.69 6.23
CA LEU A 24 4.55 -11.66 7.29
C LEU A 24 5.65 -11.96 8.32
N ALA A 25 5.86 -13.23 8.68
CA ALA A 25 6.95 -13.62 9.56
C ALA A 25 8.32 -13.35 8.93
N ILE A 26 8.51 -13.71 7.65
CA ILE A 26 9.75 -13.42 6.91
C ILE A 26 9.95 -11.91 6.75
N ASP A 27 8.91 -11.14 6.42
CA ASP A 27 9.00 -9.68 6.37
C ASP A 27 9.45 -9.09 7.71
N HIS A 28 8.91 -9.60 8.81
CA HIS A 28 9.26 -9.12 10.15
C HIS A 28 10.76 -9.28 10.46
N TRP A 29 11.38 -10.40 10.05
CA TRP A 29 12.75 -10.74 10.44
C TRP A 29 13.81 -10.37 9.40
N PHE A 30 13.55 -10.56 8.11
CA PHE A 30 14.59 -10.50 7.07
C PHE A 30 14.58 -9.23 6.20
N GLY A 31 13.50 -8.44 6.19
CA GLY A 31 13.43 -7.22 5.38
C GLY A 31 13.34 -7.47 3.87
N GLU A 32 13.77 -6.50 3.05
CA GLU A 32 13.62 -6.54 1.60
C GLU A 32 14.75 -7.33 0.91
N PRO A 33 14.43 -8.06 -0.18
CA PRO A 33 15.45 -8.69 -1.00
C PRO A 33 16.32 -7.64 -1.73
N PRO A 34 17.52 -8.03 -2.18
CA PRO A 34 18.35 -7.15 -3.00
C PRO A 34 17.59 -6.64 -4.25
N PRO A 35 17.85 -5.39 -4.71
CA PRO A 35 17.11 -4.78 -5.84
C PRO A 35 17.12 -5.64 -7.12
N ARG A 36 18.20 -6.37 -7.38
CA ARG A 36 18.31 -7.27 -8.56
C ARG A 36 17.26 -8.39 -8.57
N TRP A 37 16.76 -8.80 -7.39
CA TRP A 37 15.77 -9.89 -7.22
C TRP A 37 14.40 -9.37 -6.83
N HIS A 38 14.21 -8.05 -6.81
CA HIS A 38 12.99 -7.44 -6.33
C HIS A 38 11.98 -7.23 -7.46
N PRO A 39 10.82 -7.92 -7.48
CA PRO A 39 9.88 -7.85 -8.59
C PRO A 39 9.32 -6.44 -8.82
N VAL A 40 9.13 -5.64 -7.75
CA VAL A 40 8.67 -4.25 -7.88
C VAL A 40 9.71 -3.38 -8.60
N VAL A 41 11.01 -3.67 -8.45
CA VAL A 41 12.07 -2.99 -9.21
C VAL A 41 11.99 -3.35 -10.68
N TRP A 42 11.70 -4.62 -11.03
CA TRP A 42 11.51 -5.02 -12.42
C TRP A 42 10.29 -4.36 -13.06
N MET A 43 9.18 -4.25 -12.29
CA MET A 43 8.00 -3.48 -12.71
C MET A 43 8.35 -2.02 -12.98
N GLY A 44 9.10 -1.39 -12.05
CA GLY A 44 9.58 -0.02 -12.21
C GLY A 44 10.47 0.18 -13.44
N ASN A 45 11.39 -0.75 -13.71
CA ASN A 45 12.26 -0.72 -14.89
C ASN A 45 11.46 -0.82 -16.20
N TYR A 46 10.43 -1.69 -16.22
CA TYR A 46 9.50 -1.77 -17.36
C TYR A 46 8.75 -0.45 -17.57
N LEU A 47 8.24 0.15 -16.50
CA LEU A 47 7.52 1.41 -16.56
C LEU A 47 8.43 2.57 -17.01
N ASP A 48 9.68 2.63 -16.52
CA ASP A 48 10.65 3.64 -16.97
C ASP A 48 11.00 3.46 -18.45
N TRP A 49 11.25 2.22 -18.89
CA TRP A 49 11.48 1.92 -20.28
C TRP A 49 10.29 2.31 -21.17
N SER A 50 9.07 1.90 -20.81
CA SER A 50 7.84 2.23 -21.55
C SER A 50 7.58 3.72 -21.62
N ALA A 51 7.89 4.47 -20.56
CA ALA A 51 7.74 5.91 -20.50
C ALA A 51 8.47 6.62 -21.64
N ARG A 52 9.62 6.11 -22.07
CA ARG A 52 10.42 6.71 -23.17
C ARG A 52 9.71 6.64 -24.52
N CYS A 53 8.79 5.70 -24.69
CA CYS A 53 8.02 5.51 -25.92
C CYS A 53 6.71 6.29 -25.96
N ILE A 54 6.28 6.96 -24.86
CA ILE A 54 5.03 7.67 -24.80
C ILE A 54 5.19 9.04 -25.50
N PRO A 55 4.39 9.36 -26.52
CA PRO A 55 4.46 10.64 -27.24
C PRO A 55 3.94 11.80 -26.40
N THR A 56 4.17 13.03 -26.85
CA THR A 56 3.74 14.26 -26.14
C THR A 56 2.30 14.68 -26.41
N PRO A 57 1.69 14.46 -27.61
CA PRO A 57 0.31 14.89 -27.85
C PRO A 57 -0.68 14.21 -26.90
N PRO A 58 -1.62 14.92 -26.26
CA PRO A 58 -2.45 14.45 -25.15
C PRO A 58 -3.16 13.12 -25.39
N LEU A 59 -3.87 12.99 -26.52
CA LEU A 59 -4.64 11.77 -26.84
C LEU A 59 -3.71 10.57 -27.08
N GLN A 60 -2.61 10.78 -27.81
CA GLN A 60 -1.62 9.74 -28.06
C GLN A 60 -0.90 9.34 -26.78
N ALA A 61 -0.55 10.32 -25.93
CA ALA A 61 0.05 10.07 -24.62
C ALA A 61 -0.86 9.20 -23.74
N PHE A 62 -2.15 9.52 -23.68
CA PHE A 62 -3.13 8.71 -22.95
C PHE A 62 -3.24 7.29 -23.52
N ALA A 63 -3.43 7.14 -24.83
CA ALA A 63 -3.62 5.85 -25.47
C ALA A 63 -2.38 4.95 -25.30
N THR A 64 -1.18 5.51 -25.55
CA THR A 64 0.09 4.77 -25.42
C THR A 64 0.40 4.44 -23.96
N GLY A 65 0.15 5.37 -23.03
CA GLY A 65 0.31 5.13 -21.59
C GLY A 65 -0.64 4.05 -21.08
N ALA A 66 -1.92 4.10 -21.49
CA ALA A 66 -2.91 3.07 -21.15
C ALA A 66 -2.53 1.70 -21.75
N LEU A 67 -2.10 1.65 -23.02
CA LEU A 67 -1.67 0.41 -23.67
C LEU A 67 -0.45 -0.18 -22.95
N ALA A 68 0.58 0.62 -22.68
CA ALA A 68 1.77 0.17 -21.95
C ALA A 68 1.40 -0.36 -20.56
N TRP A 69 0.52 0.33 -19.84
CA TRP A 69 0.01 -0.14 -18.56
C TRP A 69 -0.72 -1.48 -18.69
N CYS A 70 -1.65 -1.62 -19.64
CA CYS A 70 -2.42 -2.85 -19.85
C CYS A 70 -1.53 -4.04 -20.25
N VAL A 71 -0.53 -3.81 -21.09
CA VAL A 71 0.44 -4.85 -21.46
C VAL A 71 1.26 -5.30 -20.26
N GLY A 72 1.83 -4.36 -19.50
CA GLY A 72 2.60 -4.68 -18.30
C GLY A 72 1.75 -5.37 -17.23
N ALA A 73 0.56 -4.87 -16.94
CA ALA A 73 -0.39 -5.47 -16.01
C ALA A 73 -0.81 -6.89 -16.45
N GLY A 74 -1.08 -7.08 -17.75
CA GLY A 74 -1.39 -8.38 -18.31
C GLY A 74 -0.23 -9.37 -18.18
N VAL A 75 0.98 -8.96 -18.52
CA VAL A 75 2.17 -9.81 -18.40
C VAL A 75 2.38 -10.26 -16.95
N VAL A 76 2.39 -9.34 -15.99
CA VAL A 76 2.63 -9.70 -14.58
C VAL A 76 1.50 -10.58 -14.02
N PHE A 77 0.25 -10.33 -14.43
CA PHE A 77 -0.89 -11.14 -14.00
C PHE A 77 -0.80 -12.58 -14.54
N PHE A 78 -0.59 -12.75 -15.84
CA PHE A 78 -0.53 -14.08 -16.47
C PHE A 78 0.69 -14.87 -16.02
N VAL A 79 1.86 -14.23 -15.87
CA VAL A 79 3.05 -14.88 -15.31
C VAL A 79 2.80 -15.36 -13.89
N ALA A 80 2.21 -14.52 -13.03
CA ALA A 80 1.89 -14.90 -11.67
C ALA A 80 0.81 -16.01 -11.60
N MET A 81 -0.15 -16.00 -12.52
CA MET A 81 -1.19 -17.03 -12.63
C MET A 81 -0.58 -18.39 -13.00
N GLU A 82 0.30 -18.43 -14.02
CA GLU A 82 0.94 -19.68 -14.43
C GLU A 82 1.92 -20.19 -13.36
N LEU A 83 2.69 -19.29 -12.73
CA LEU A 83 3.52 -19.67 -11.60
C LEU A 83 2.70 -20.27 -10.47
N GLN A 84 1.60 -19.64 -10.08
CA GLN A 84 0.73 -20.15 -9.02
C GLN A 84 0.14 -21.52 -9.41
N ARG A 85 -0.34 -21.68 -10.65
CA ARG A 85 -0.86 -22.95 -11.16
C ARG A 85 0.17 -24.07 -11.05
N LEU A 86 1.40 -23.84 -11.50
CA LEU A 86 2.49 -24.82 -11.40
C LEU A 86 2.85 -25.14 -9.94
N LEU A 87 2.86 -24.13 -9.05
CA LEU A 87 3.17 -24.33 -7.65
C LEU A 87 2.09 -25.14 -6.92
N LEU A 88 0.84 -25.07 -7.35
CA LEU A 88 -0.26 -25.86 -6.78
C LEU A 88 -0.20 -27.33 -7.10
N GLU A 89 0.64 -27.78 -8.05
CA GLU A 89 0.94 -29.17 -8.33
C GLU A 89 1.92 -29.79 -7.30
N LEU A 90 2.59 -28.94 -6.50
CA LEU A 90 3.53 -29.37 -5.46
C LEU A 90 2.80 -29.78 -4.17
N PRO A 91 3.45 -30.55 -3.28
CA PRO A 91 2.94 -30.78 -1.93
C PRO A 91 2.68 -29.45 -1.20
N ALA A 92 1.63 -29.37 -0.38
CA ALA A 92 1.15 -28.14 0.24
C ALA A 92 2.25 -27.31 0.96
N TRP A 93 3.18 -27.97 1.65
CA TRP A 93 4.29 -27.29 2.31
C TRP A 93 5.24 -26.59 1.32
N ALA A 94 5.53 -27.23 0.16
CA ALA A 94 6.38 -26.68 -0.86
C ALA A 94 5.67 -25.51 -1.61
N THR A 95 4.36 -25.67 -1.86
CA THR A 95 3.50 -24.60 -2.39
C THR A 95 3.54 -23.37 -1.47
N ILE A 96 3.29 -23.56 -0.17
CA ILE A 96 3.32 -22.46 0.82
C ILE A 96 4.69 -21.79 0.83
N ALA A 97 5.78 -22.56 0.90
CA ALA A 97 7.13 -22.00 0.93
C ALA A 97 7.44 -21.18 -0.33
N SER A 98 7.14 -21.73 -1.51
CA SER A 98 7.42 -21.07 -2.80
C SER A 98 6.55 -19.83 -3.01
N MET A 99 5.25 -19.91 -2.72
CA MET A 99 4.35 -18.75 -2.79
C MET A 99 4.76 -17.67 -1.78
N THR A 100 5.27 -18.04 -0.62
CA THR A 100 5.79 -17.10 0.38
C THR A 100 6.95 -16.28 -0.17
N LEU A 101 7.91 -16.93 -0.84
CA LEU A 101 9.05 -16.23 -1.44
C LEU A 101 8.62 -15.23 -2.54
N LEU A 102 7.53 -15.53 -3.25
CA LEU A 102 6.98 -14.64 -4.28
C LEU A 102 6.10 -13.53 -3.69
N LEU A 103 5.35 -13.80 -2.62
CA LEU A 103 4.49 -12.81 -1.97
C LEU A 103 5.29 -11.80 -1.14
N LYS A 104 6.33 -12.27 -0.41
CA LYS A 104 7.08 -11.42 0.53
C LYS A 104 7.57 -10.10 -0.08
N PRO A 105 8.23 -10.08 -1.26
CA PRO A 105 8.71 -8.83 -1.85
C PRO A 105 7.60 -7.90 -2.37
N LEU A 106 6.35 -8.31 -2.31
CA LEU A 106 5.19 -7.45 -2.59
C LEU A 106 4.67 -6.73 -1.33
N LEU A 107 5.15 -7.12 -0.14
CA LEU A 107 4.81 -6.55 1.16
C LEU A 107 6.01 -5.78 1.71
N ALA A 108 5.79 -4.59 2.27
CA ALA A 108 6.88 -3.73 2.73
C ALA A 108 6.66 -3.21 4.17
N TRP A 109 6.02 -4.00 5.07
CA TRP A 109 5.70 -3.52 6.41
C TRP A 109 6.95 -3.24 7.24
N ARG A 110 7.95 -4.13 7.22
CA ARG A 110 9.19 -3.90 7.96
C ARG A 110 9.92 -2.65 7.47
N MET A 111 10.09 -2.52 6.16
CA MET A 111 10.76 -1.37 5.57
C MET A 111 10.06 -0.07 5.98
N LEU A 112 8.73 -0.01 5.84
CA LEU A 112 7.94 1.17 6.15
C LEU A 112 8.07 1.60 7.62
N ARG A 113 7.91 0.67 8.56
CA ARG A 113 8.05 0.98 10.00
C ARG A 113 9.47 1.41 10.36
N CYS A 114 10.49 0.76 9.78
CA CYS A 114 11.88 1.10 10.06
C CYS A 114 12.24 2.49 9.53
N GLU A 115 11.76 2.87 8.35
CA GLU A 115 11.97 4.20 7.79
C GLU A 115 11.32 5.29 8.63
N VAL A 116 10.08 5.08 9.10
CA VAL A 116 9.37 6.04 9.96
C VAL A 116 10.06 6.20 11.32
N VAL A 117 10.47 5.10 11.94
CA VAL A 117 11.25 5.14 13.19
C VAL A 117 12.59 5.85 12.98
N ALA A 118 13.26 5.63 11.85
CA ALA A 118 14.51 6.27 11.52
C ALA A 118 14.38 7.79 11.32
N VAL A 119 13.21 8.29 10.86
CA VAL A 119 12.94 9.74 10.85
C VAL A 119 12.92 10.29 12.28
N GLU A 120 12.23 9.62 13.21
CA GLU A 120 12.16 10.06 14.62
C GLU A 120 13.52 10.04 15.30
N VAL A 121 14.32 8.98 15.08
CA VAL A 121 15.69 8.89 15.59
C VAL A 121 16.56 10.04 15.04
N ALA A 122 16.43 10.35 13.75
CA ALA A 122 17.17 11.45 13.12
C ALA A 122 16.72 12.82 13.66
N LEU A 123 15.43 13.03 13.92
CA LEU A 123 14.90 14.23 14.57
C LEU A 123 15.48 14.43 15.98
N GLY A 124 15.71 13.35 16.72
CA GLY A 124 16.36 13.39 18.02
C GLY A 124 17.82 13.90 17.96
N ALA A 125 18.48 13.79 16.82
CA ALA A 125 19.83 14.34 16.61
C ALA A 125 19.79 15.81 16.15
N SER A 126 18.99 16.12 15.11
CA SER A 126 18.75 17.50 14.64
C SER A 126 17.55 17.55 13.68
N LEU A 127 16.97 18.76 13.52
CA LEU A 127 15.89 19.00 12.54
C LEU A 127 16.35 18.70 11.10
N ASP A 128 17.56 19.09 10.74
CA ASP A 128 18.09 18.87 9.39
C ASP A 128 18.33 17.39 9.10
N ALA A 129 18.79 16.62 10.09
CA ALA A 129 18.90 15.17 9.98
C ALA A 129 17.52 14.53 9.79
N GLY A 130 16.50 14.97 10.53
CA GLY A 130 15.12 14.55 10.39
C GLY A 130 14.56 14.83 9.01
N ARG A 131 14.76 16.04 8.48
CA ARG A 131 14.36 16.44 7.12
C ARG A 131 15.05 15.59 6.05
N ALA A 132 16.36 15.40 6.16
CA ALA A 132 17.12 14.57 5.23
C ALA A 132 16.64 13.11 5.23
N ARG A 133 16.25 12.58 6.40
CA ARG A 133 15.68 11.22 6.48
C ARG A 133 14.28 11.17 5.90
N LEU A 134 13.41 12.16 6.18
CA LEU A 134 12.06 12.25 5.65
C LEU A 134 12.05 12.35 4.11
N ALA A 135 13.01 13.05 3.50
CA ALA A 135 13.14 13.17 2.04
C ALA A 135 13.25 11.82 1.31
N ARG A 136 13.57 10.74 2.02
CA ARG A 136 13.57 9.36 1.48
C ARG A 136 12.18 8.71 1.45
N LEU A 137 11.23 9.24 2.24
CA LEU A 137 9.86 8.73 2.35
C LEU A 137 8.85 9.52 1.51
N VAL A 138 9.13 10.81 1.27
CA VAL A 138 8.19 11.70 0.61
C VAL A 138 8.79 12.34 -0.62
N SER A 139 7.97 12.59 -1.65
CA SER A 139 8.41 13.20 -2.92
C SER A 139 8.22 14.72 -2.96
N ARG A 140 8.12 15.38 -1.80
CA ARG A 140 7.94 16.83 -1.65
C ARG A 140 9.20 17.48 -1.08
N ASP A 141 9.31 18.82 -1.26
CA ASP A 141 10.34 19.59 -0.57
C ASP A 141 10.11 19.54 0.95
N VAL A 142 11.17 19.25 1.68
CA VAL A 142 11.17 19.12 3.14
C VAL A 142 12.00 20.22 3.83
N ALA A 143 12.68 21.08 3.07
CA ALA A 143 13.66 22.03 3.59
C ALA A 143 13.06 23.05 4.59
N ALA A 144 11.80 23.44 4.39
CA ALA A 144 11.12 24.41 5.23
C ALA A 144 10.29 23.79 6.38
N LEU A 145 10.18 22.45 6.47
CA LEU A 145 9.31 21.81 7.45
C LEU A 145 9.86 21.98 8.87
N THR A 146 8.99 22.35 9.80
CA THR A 146 9.24 22.32 11.24
C THR A 146 9.35 20.88 11.75
N GLU A 147 9.83 20.70 12.97
CA GLU A 147 9.94 19.37 13.61
C GLU A 147 8.58 18.64 13.67
N SER A 148 7.50 19.38 14.00
CA SER A 148 6.14 18.83 14.01
C SER A 148 5.69 18.41 12.61
N GLU A 149 5.95 19.22 11.58
CA GLU A 149 5.58 18.91 10.19
C GLU A 149 6.37 17.74 9.61
N VAL A 150 7.61 17.54 10.05
CA VAL A 150 8.40 16.35 9.72
C VAL A 150 7.73 15.10 10.32
N ARG A 151 7.28 15.13 11.59
CA ARG A 151 6.52 14.03 12.21
C ARG A 151 5.16 13.82 11.54
N GLU A 152 4.40 14.90 11.29
CA GLU A 152 3.13 14.83 10.55
C GLU A 152 3.34 14.10 9.23
N SER A 153 4.35 14.47 8.47
CA SER A 153 4.68 13.88 7.17
C SER A 153 5.09 12.40 7.25
N ALA A 154 5.85 12.03 8.28
CA ALA A 154 6.26 10.64 8.49
C ALA A 154 5.06 9.75 8.86
N ILE A 155 4.16 10.23 9.73
CA ILE A 155 2.94 9.51 10.12
C ILE A 155 1.95 9.42 8.96
N GLU A 156 1.81 10.49 8.15
CA GLU A 156 1.03 10.45 6.90
C GLU A 156 1.54 9.37 5.94
N SER A 157 2.84 9.39 5.67
CA SER A 157 3.49 8.41 4.80
C SER A 157 3.32 6.98 5.33
N LEU A 158 3.39 6.79 6.66
CA LEU A 158 3.09 5.50 7.27
C LEU A 158 1.65 5.06 6.99
N ALA A 159 0.68 5.94 7.19
CA ALA A 159 -0.73 5.60 7.03
C ALA A 159 -1.10 5.30 5.56
N GLU A 160 -0.62 6.11 4.63
CA GLU A 160 -0.82 5.94 3.19
C GLU A 160 -0.17 4.63 2.72
N ASN A 161 1.12 4.42 2.99
CA ASN A 161 1.84 3.24 2.56
C ASN A 161 1.45 1.96 3.32
N LEU A 162 0.85 2.05 4.52
CA LEU A 162 0.21 0.91 5.17
C LEU A 162 -0.90 0.33 4.30
N ASN A 163 -1.70 1.20 3.66
CA ASN A 163 -2.66 0.74 2.66
C ASN A 163 -1.95 0.17 1.43
N ASP A 164 -1.10 0.96 0.78
CA ASP A 164 -0.60 0.72 -0.57
C ASP A 164 0.43 -0.42 -0.64
N SER A 165 1.21 -0.59 0.41
CA SER A 165 2.32 -1.55 0.43
C SER A 165 2.09 -2.75 1.35
N VAL A 166 0.92 -2.82 2.03
CA VAL A 166 0.62 -3.92 2.96
C VAL A 166 -0.83 -4.37 2.84
N VAL A 167 -1.80 -3.51 3.20
CA VAL A 167 -3.21 -3.92 3.28
C VAL A 167 -3.78 -4.29 1.92
N ALA A 168 -3.56 -3.48 0.91
CA ALA A 168 -4.11 -3.74 -0.41
C ALA A 168 -3.44 -4.94 -1.12
N PRO A 169 -2.11 -5.15 -1.08
CA PRO A 169 -1.52 -6.40 -1.56
C PRO A 169 -2.07 -7.63 -0.85
N ILE A 170 -2.24 -7.61 0.48
CA ILE A 170 -2.83 -8.72 1.25
C ILE A 170 -4.29 -8.95 0.83
N PHE A 171 -5.09 -7.89 0.71
CA PHE A 171 -6.49 -7.98 0.28
C PHE A 171 -6.61 -8.66 -1.08
N TRP A 172 -5.84 -8.23 -2.07
CA TRP A 172 -5.87 -8.81 -3.42
C TRP A 172 -5.27 -10.21 -3.46
N PHE A 173 -4.27 -10.50 -2.61
CA PHE A 173 -3.76 -11.86 -2.42
C PHE A 173 -4.81 -12.81 -1.86
N MET A 174 -5.55 -12.40 -0.84
CA MET A 174 -6.59 -13.26 -0.25
C MET A 174 -7.77 -13.53 -1.19
N LEU A 175 -8.02 -12.64 -2.15
CA LEU A 175 -9.09 -12.81 -3.15
C LEU A 175 -8.64 -13.64 -4.36
N PHE A 176 -7.44 -13.40 -4.88
CA PHE A 176 -7.00 -13.94 -6.16
C PHE A 176 -5.60 -14.59 -6.11
N GLY A 177 -5.02 -14.78 -4.93
CA GLY A 177 -3.67 -15.32 -4.78
C GLY A 177 -2.58 -14.38 -5.28
N LEU A 178 -1.46 -14.97 -5.73
CA LEU A 178 -0.31 -14.22 -6.27
C LEU A 178 -0.70 -13.32 -7.45
N PRO A 179 -1.52 -13.74 -8.42
CA PRO A 179 -1.96 -12.86 -9.52
C PRO A 179 -2.57 -11.56 -9.04
N GLY A 180 -3.46 -11.62 -8.02
CA GLY A 180 -4.10 -10.44 -7.45
C GLY A 180 -3.10 -9.49 -6.77
N ALA A 181 -2.21 -10.03 -5.94
CA ALA A 181 -1.19 -9.24 -5.26
C ALA A 181 -0.21 -8.58 -6.24
N VAL A 182 0.27 -9.31 -7.24
CA VAL A 182 1.22 -8.83 -8.25
C VAL A 182 0.58 -7.75 -9.14
N PHE A 183 -0.66 -7.99 -9.59
CA PHE A 183 -1.43 -7.03 -10.39
C PHE A 183 -1.63 -5.71 -9.65
N TYR A 184 -2.05 -5.78 -8.38
CA TYR A 184 -2.19 -4.58 -7.55
C TYR A 184 -0.85 -3.85 -7.39
N ARG A 185 0.22 -4.56 -7.07
CA ARG A 185 1.55 -3.92 -6.90
C ARG A 185 2.05 -3.27 -8.18
N PHE A 186 1.77 -3.86 -9.34
CA PHE A 186 2.07 -3.22 -10.62
C PHE A 186 1.27 -1.92 -10.80
N ALA A 187 -0.05 -1.95 -10.55
CA ALA A 187 -0.90 -0.78 -10.68
C ALA A 187 -0.45 0.36 -9.75
N ASN A 188 -0.19 0.05 -8.49
CA ASN A 188 0.29 1.01 -7.50
C ASN A 188 1.69 1.56 -7.85
N THR A 189 2.60 0.72 -8.36
CA THR A 189 3.92 1.17 -8.83
C THR A 189 3.79 2.10 -10.04
N ALA A 190 2.87 1.78 -10.96
CA ALA A 190 2.61 2.61 -12.12
C ALA A 190 2.02 3.98 -11.72
N ASP A 191 1.10 4.05 -10.77
CA ASP A 191 0.60 5.31 -10.23
C ASP A 191 1.72 6.12 -9.56
N ALA A 192 2.52 5.50 -8.71
CA ALA A 192 3.66 6.15 -8.06
C ALA A 192 4.68 6.75 -9.03
N MET A 193 4.83 6.16 -10.22
CA MET A 193 5.75 6.63 -11.26
C MET A 193 5.11 7.59 -12.26
N TRP A 194 3.85 7.38 -12.62
CA TRP A 194 3.16 8.08 -13.72
C TRP A 194 1.97 8.92 -13.29
N GLY A 195 1.38 8.69 -12.11
CA GLY A 195 0.12 9.29 -11.65
C GLY A 195 0.14 10.78 -11.36
N TYR A 196 1.20 11.48 -11.77
CA TYR A 196 1.36 12.91 -11.53
C TYR A 196 0.51 13.77 -12.48
N ARG A 197 0.01 14.90 -11.96
CA ARG A 197 -0.59 15.96 -12.77
C ARG A 197 0.46 17.03 -13.07
N GLY A 198 0.76 17.25 -14.35
CA GLY A 198 1.74 18.24 -14.78
C GLY A 198 3.15 17.68 -15.00
N MET A 199 4.11 18.59 -14.99
CA MET A 199 5.51 18.32 -15.32
C MET A 199 6.26 17.63 -14.18
N ARG A 200 6.90 16.50 -14.49
CA ARG A 200 7.85 15.82 -13.60
C ARG A 200 8.92 15.10 -14.41
N GLY A 201 10.19 15.27 -14.03
CA GLY A 201 11.30 14.67 -14.74
C GLY A 201 11.38 15.04 -16.23
N GLY A 202 11.00 16.27 -16.57
CA GLY A 202 11.02 16.76 -17.95
C GLY A 202 9.84 16.32 -18.84
N ARG A 203 8.83 15.61 -18.28
CA ARG A 203 7.64 15.13 -18.99
C ARG A 203 6.35 15.63 -18.33
N ASP A 204 5.34 15.96 -19.14
CA ASP A 204 3.96 16.16 -18.67
C ASP A 204 3.25 14.79 -18.54
N TRP A 205 2.88 14.44 -17.32
CA TRP A 205 2.21 13.18 -16.98
C TRP A 205 0.68 13.29 -16.96
N THR A 206 0.13 14.50 -17.14
CA THR A 206 -1.32 14.76 -17.02
C THR A 206 -2.17 13.76 -17.83
N TRP A 207 -1.75 13.45 -19.06
CA TRP A 207 -2.44 12.49 -19.91
C TRP A 207 -1.79 11.12 -19.94
N ALA A 208 -0.47 11.06 -19.97
CA ALA A 208 0.29 9.81 -20.03
C ALA A 208 0.01 8.89 -18.82
N GLY A 209 -0.04 9.45 -17.62
CA GLY A 209 -0.26 8.70 -16.36
C GLY A 209 -1.72 8.59 -15.95
N LYS A 210 -2.66 9.20 -16.67
CA LYS A 210 -4.07 9.27 -16.25
C LYS A 210 -4.73 7.91 -16.09
N TRP A 211 -4.40 6.93 -16.94
CA TRP A 211 -4.92 5.58 -16.83
C TRP A 211 -4.37 4.87 -15.60
N ALA A 212 -3.05 4.94 -15.35
CA ALA A 212 -2.41 4.36 -14.17
C ALA A 212 -3.02 4.90 -12.87
N ALA A 213 -3.18 6.23 -12.75
CA ALA A 213 -3.82 6.87 -11.60
C ALA A 213 -5.25 6.37 -11.38
N ARG A 214 -6.05 6.24 -12.45
CA ARG A 214 -7.43 5.75 -12.34
C ARG A 214 -7.52 4.28 -11.98
N ALA A 215 -6.63 3.47 -12.52
CA ALA A 215 -6.57 2.04 -12.20
C ALA A 215 -6.22 1.83 -10.72
N ASP A 216 -5.23 2.54 -10.20
CA ASP A 216 -4.90 2.51 -8.77
C ASP A 216 -6.05 3.04 -7.91
N ASP A 217 -6.68 4.16 -8.29
CA ASP A 217 -7.85 4.71 -7.60
C ASP A 217 -8.96 3.65 -7.40
N VAL A 218 -9.24 2.84 -8.43
CA VAL A 218 -10.26 1.77 -8.37
C VAL A 218 -9.79 0.61 -7.51
N LEU A 219 -8.56 0.15 -7.70
CA LEU A 219 -8.02 -1.01 -7.00
C LEU A 219 -7.77 -0.74 -5.51
N SER A 220 -7.43 0.48 -5.15
CA SER A 220 -7.21 0.92 -3.76
C SER A 220 -8.51 1.31 -3.05
N TRP A 221 -9.65 1.39 -3.75
CA TRP A 221 -10.90 1.94 -3.17
C TRP A 221 -11.41 1.13 -1.96
N VAL A 222 -11.53 -0.18 -2.08
CA VAL A 222 -11.94 -1.06 -0.97
C VAL A 222 -10.84 -1.17 0.09
N PRO A 223 -9.57 -1.49 -0.26
CA PRO A 223 -8.50 -1.59 0.71
C PRO A 223 -8.32 -0.37 1.61
N ALA A 224 -8.40 0.85 1.05
CA ALA A 224 -8.25 2.08 1.83
C ALA A 224 -9.33 2.24 2.91
N ARG A 225 -10.58 1.81 2.65
CA ARG A 225 -11.66 1.82 3.63
C ARG A 225 -11.47 0.74 4.70
N ILE A 226 -11.01 -0.45 4.31
CA ILE A 226 -10.63 -1.51 5.25
C ILE A 226 -9.51 -1.03 6.17
N THR A 227 -8.46 -0.43 5.61
CA THR A 227 -7.35 0.15 6.38
C THR A 227 -7.83 1.17 7.40
N ALA A 228 -8.71 2.09 6.97
CA ALA A 228 -9.27 3.12 7.83
C ALA A 228 -10.12 2.52 8.97
N VAL A 229 -10.98 1.55 8.68
CA VAL A 229 -11.80 0.85 9.69
C VAL A 229 -10.89 0.14 10.70
N LEU A 230 -9.89 -0.60 10.22
CA LEU A 230 -8.98 -1.34 11.10
C LEU A 230 -8.15 -0.39 11.97
N LEU A 231 -7.70 0.76 11.46
CA LEU A 231 -7.02 1.80 12.25
C LEU A 231 -7.93 2.38 13.33
N MET A 232 -9.17 2.71 13.00
CA MET A 232 -10.14 3.26 13.96
C MET A 232 -10.48 2.26 15.07
N VAL A 233 -10.71 0.98 14.72
CA VAL A 233 -11.00 -0.08 15.69
C VAL A 233 -9.79 -0.35 16.58
N SER A 234 -8.59 -0.37 16.01
CA SER A 234 -7.34 -0.60 16.75
C SER A 234 -6.97 0.55 17.69
N GLY A 235 -7.39 1.77 17.36
CA GLY A 235 -7.08 2.98 18.12
C GLY A 235 -8.08 3.31 19.24
N ARG A 236 -9.36 3.05 19.00
CA ARG A 236 -10.45 3.39 19.95
C ARG A 236 -11.62 2.40 19.84
N PRO A 237 -11.56 1.25 20.52
CA PRO A 237 -12.72 0.35 20.59
C PRO A 237 -13.81 0.95 21.50
N SER A 238 -14.77 1.72 20.95
CA SER A 238 -15.89 2.25 21.74
C SER A 238 -17.12 2.58 20.87
N LEU A 239 -18.30 2.67 21.52
CA LEU A 239 -19.59 3.09 20.93
C LEU A 239 -19.56 4.50 20.29
N ALA A 240 -18.53 5.31 20.53
CA ALA A 240 -18.27 6.56 19.81
C ALA A 240 -17.90 6.36 18.32
N MET A 241 -17.82 5.12 17.84
CA MET A 241 -17.36 4.78 16.46
C MET A 241 -18.29 5.32 15.37
N LEU A 242 -19.61 5.43 15.61
CA LEU A 242 -20.55 6.04 14.63
C LEU A 242 -20.27 7.54 14.41
N ARG A 243 -20.04 8.27 15.50
CA ARG A 243 -19.67 9.70 15.42
C ARG A 243 -18.28 9.87 14.79
N ALA A 244 -17.36 8.97 15.10
CA ALA A 244 -16.02 8.93 14.53
C ALA A 244 -16.06 8.61 13.02
N TRP A 245 -17.01 7.80 12.54
CA TRP A 245 -17.18 7.49 11.12
C TRP A 245 -17.57 8.73 10.29
N CYS A 246 -18.52 9.54 10.79
CA CYS A 246 -18.89 10.80 10.12
C CYS A 246 -17.70 11.77 10.06
N ALA A 247 -16.92 11.86 11.15
CA ALA A 247 -15.70 12.66 11.17
C ALA A 247 -14.66 12.13 10.19
N LEU A 248 -14.42 10.80 10.17
CA LEU A 248 -13.50 10.15 9.26
C LEU A 248 -13.82 10.46 7.79
N ARG A 249 -15.10 10.28 7.39
CA ARG A 249 -15.53 10.56 6.01
C ARG A 249 -15.29 12.02 5.62
N ARG A 250 -15.60 12.97 6.51
CA ARG A 250 -15.37 14.39 6.27
C ARG A 250 -13.89 14.73 6.15
N GLU A 251 -13.05 14.16 7.01
CA GLU A 251 -11.60 14.40 6.95
C GLU A 251 -10.97 13.73 5.73
N ALA A 252 -11.35 12.49 5.40
CA ALA A 252 -10.81 11.74 4.27
C ALA A 252 -11.03 12.45 2.91
N THR A 253 -12.13 13.21 2.76
CA THR A 253 -12.43 13.94 1.52
C THR A 253 -11.63 15.24 1.36
N ARG A 254 -10.81 15.63 2.32
CA ARG A 254 -9.96 16.83 2.24
C ARG A 254 -8.72 16.62 1.37
N THR A 255 -8.33 15.38 1.13
CA THR A 255 -7.17 15.06 0.28
C THR A 255 -7.55 15.01 -1.19
N PRO A 256 -6.62 15.31 -2.12
CA PRO A 256 -6.88 15.22 -3.56
C PRO A 256 -7.14 13.80 -4.06
N SER A 257 -6.59 12.77 -3.38
CA SER A 257 -6.82 11.37 -3.72
C SER A 257 -8.13 10.85 -3.11
N PRO A 258 -8.92 10.04 -3.83
CA PRO A 258 -10.13 9.45 -3.30
C PRO A 258 -9.86 8.35 -2.25
N ASN A 259 -8.62 7.92 -2.11
CA ASN A 259 -8.21 6.77 -1.29
C ASN A 259 -7.26 7.12 -0.15
N SER A 260 -6.15 7.81 -0.40
CA SER A 260 -5.11 8.06 0.61
C SER A 260 -5.62 8.83 1.84
N GLY A 261 -6.62 9.68 1.66
CA GLY A 261 -7.28 10.39 2.76
C GLY A 261 -7.90 9.49 3.82
N TRP A 262 -8.36 8.29 3.48
CA TRP A 262 -9.02 7.39 4.42
C TRP A 262 -8.06 6.86 5.51
N PRO A 263 -6.94 6.20 5.16
CA PRO A 263 -5.98 5.74 6.17
C PRO A 263 -5.31 6.90 6.92
N MET A 264 -4.99 8.01 6.24
CA MET A 264 -4.37 9.18 6.88
C MET A 264 -5.31 9.84 7.89
N ALA A 265 -6.58 10.09 7.54
CA ALA A 265 -7.57 10.65 8.45
C ALA A 265 -7.87 9.71 9.64
N ALA A 266 -7.97 8.39 9.37
CA ALA A 266 -8.14 7.40 10.42
C ALA A 266 -6.97 7.39 11.41
N MET A 267 -5.75 7.50 10.93
CA MET A 267 -4.54 7.61 11.75
C MET A 267 -4.56 8.89 12.59
N ALA A 268 -4.85 10.06 11.97
CA ALA A 268 -4.95 11.35 12.65
C ALA A 268 -5.98 11.34 13.79
N LEU A 269 -7.18 10.80 13.52
CA LEU A 269 -8.26 10.70 14.50
C LEU A 269 -7.94 9.70 15.61
N SER A 270 -7.32 8.56 15.29
CA SER A 270 -6.96 7.52 16.27
C SER A 270 -5.88 7.98 17.23
N LEU A 271 -4.93 8.78 16.76
CA LEU A 271 -3.87 9.36 17.58
C LEU A 271 -4.31 10.66 18.29
N GLY A 272 -5.38 11.33 17.81
CA GLY A 272 -5.82 12.62 18.30
C GLY A 272 -4.87 13.76 17.92
N VAL A 273 -4.17 13.62 16.77
CA VAL A 273 -3.20 14.60 16.27
C VAL A 273 -3.65 15.22 14.96
N ARG A 274 -3.13 16.40 14.66
CA ARG A 274 -3.20 16.98 13.33
C ARG A 274 -2.19 16.27 12.43
N LEU A 275 -2.59 15.95 11.20
CA LEU A 275 -1.69 15.55 10.11
C LEU A 275 -1.97 16.46 8.92
N GLY A 276 -0.93 16.85 8.17
CA GLY A 276 -1.17 17.75 7.05
C GLY A 276 0.01 17.91 6.10
N LYS A 277 -0.35 18.32 4.88
CA LYS A 277 0.59 18.77 3.86
C LYS A 277 0.47 20.31 3.77
N PRO A 278 1.51 21.06 4.20
CA PRO A 278 1.46 22.51 4.20
C PRO A 278 0.98 23.07 2.86
N GLY A 279 0.03 24.02 2.91
CA GLY A 279 -0.55 24.64 1.71
C GLY A 279 -1.49 23.78 0.87
N VAL A 280 -1.72 22.50 1.23
CA VAL A 280 -2.58 21.58 0.44
C VAL A 280 -3.79 21.12 1.25
N TYR A 281 -3.58 20.49 2.42
CA TYR A 281 -4.66 20.05 3.30
C TYR A 281 -4.19 19.91 4.75
N ALA A 282 -5.17 19.89 5.69
CA ALA A 282 -4.98 19.51 7.07
C ALA A 282 -6.09 18.55 7.49
N LEU A 283 -5.71 17.39 8.02
CA LEU A 283 -6.58 16.36 8.57
C LEU A 283 -6.63 16.50 10.09
N ASN A 284 -7.84 16.39 10.67
CA ASN A 284 -8.07 16.61 12.09
C ASN A 284 -7.42 17.91 12.58
N ALA A 285 -7.71 19.02 11.89
CA ALA A 285 -7.04 20.31 12.12
C ALA A 285 -7.12 20.82 13.57
N ALA A 286 -8.13 20.41 14.35
CA ALA A 286 -8.26 20.71 15.77
C ALA A 286 -7.39 19.81 16.67
N GLY A 287 -6.75 18.79 16.11
CA GLY A 287 -5.82 17.90 16.82
C GLY A 287 -4.52 18.63 17.18
N ARG A 288 -3.88 18.17 18.24
CA ARG A 288 -2.57 18.72 18.62
C ARG A 288 -1.47 18.31 17.63
N PRO A 289 -0.37 19.05 17.56
CA PRO A 289 0.81 18.61 16.84
C PRO A 289 1.34 17.27 17.38
N PRO A 290 1.84 16.34 16.54
CA PRO A 290 2.41 15.09 17.03
C PRO A 290 3.79 15.32 17.69
N VAL A 291 4.05 14.55 18.76
CA VAL A 291 5.36 14.42 19.40
C VAL A 291 5.91 12.99 19.18
N ALA A 292 7.13 12.70 19.62
CA ALA A 292 7.78 11.40 19.39
C ALA A 292 6.93 10.17 19.79
N ALA A 293 6.17 10.30 20.88
CA ALA A 293 5.29 9.22 21.35
C ALA A 293 4.20 8.85 20.32
N GLU A 294 3.71 9.80 19.51
CA GLU A 294 2.71 9.51 18.49
C GLU A 294 3.31 8.78 17.29
N THR A 295 4.55 9.04 16.93
CA THR A 295 5.27 8.25 15.90
C THR A 295 5.35 6.77 16.32
N ALA A 296 5.73 6.50 17.57
CA ALA A 296 5.75 5.13 18.09
C ALA A 296 4.35 4.50 18.13
N ARG A 297 3.33 5.25 18.57
CA ARG A 297 1.93 4.78 18.59
C ARG A 297 1.38 4.50 17.19
N ALA A 298 1.74 5.32 16.20
CA ALA A 298 1.36 5.10 14.79
C ALA A 298 1.90 3.76 14.27
N VAL A 299 3.16 3.43 14.57
CA VAL A 299 3.76 2.14 14.22
C VAL A 299 3.05 0.98 14.90
N VAL A 300 2.71 1.11 16.19
CA VAL A 300 1.94 0.07 16.92
C VAL A 300 0.55 -0.12 16.30
N LEU A 301 -0.14 0.96 15.95
CA LEU A 301 -1.45 0.88 15.28
C LEU A 301 -1.34 0.19 13.93
N GLY A 302 -0.36 0.55 13.11
CA GLY A 302 -0.08 -0.13 11.84
C GLY A 302 0.17 -1.62 12.02
N HIS A 303 0.96 -2.02 13.02
CA HIS A 303 1.20 -3.43 13.34
C HIS A 303 -0.08 -4.18 13.71
N ARG A 304 -0.94 -3.58 14.53
CA ARG A 304 -2.25 -4.15 14.89
C ARG A 304 -3.15 -4.33 13.66
N VAL A 305 -3.15 -3.37 12.74
CA VAL A 305 -3.90 -3.46 11.46
C VAL A 305 -3.42 -4.64 10.63
N VAL A 306 -2.11 -4.82 10.49
CA VAL A 306 -1.52 -5.95 9.72
C VAL A 306 -1.95 -7.29 10.32
N LEU A 307 -1.82 -7.46 11.63
CA LEU A 307 -2.24 -8.70 12.32
C LEU A 307 -3.75 -8.94 12.25
N ALA A 308 -4.55 -7.90 12.45
CA ALA A 308 -6.02 -8.00 12.37
C ALA A 308 -6.47 -8.40 10.95
N LEU A 309 -5.88 -7.79 9.91
CA LEU A 309 -6.20 -8.13 8.53
C LEU A 309 -5.83 -9.58 8.21
N ALA A 310 -4.65 -10.03 8.62
CA ALA A 310 -4.21 -11.41 8.40
C ALA A 310 -5.14 -12.41 9.12
N ALA A 311 -5.53 -12.13 10.36
CA ALA A 311 -6.46 -12.96 11.12
C ALA A 311 -7.87 -13.00 10.49
N ILE A 312 -8.41 -11.84 10.10
CA ILE A 312 -9.71 -11.75 9.42
C ILE A 312 -9.67 -12.48 8.07
N GLY A 313 -8.63 -12.23 7.26
CA GLY A 313 -8.47 -12.91 5.97
C GLY A 313 -8.42 -14.43 6.12
N THR A 314 -7.66 -14.92 7.11
CA THR A 314 -7.60 -16.35 7.43
C THR A 314 -8.96 -16.90 7.85
N ALA A 315 -9.64 -16.23 8.78
CA ALA A 315 -10.95 -16.67 9.28
C ALA A 315 -12.00 -16.71 8.17
N THR A 316 -12.05 -15.67 7.30
CA THR A 316 -12.99 -15.64 6.17
C THR A 316 -12.69 -16.72 5.14
N ALA A 317 -11.42 -16.96 4.80
CA ALA A 317 -11.02 -18.02 3.86
C ALA A 317 -11.41 -19.41 4.37
N LEU A 318 -11.13 -19.70 5.65
CA LEU A 318 -11.47 -20.99 6.28
C LEU A 318 -12.98 -21.19 6.45
N SER A 319 -13.74 -20.15 6.80
CA SER A 319 -15.20 -20.23 6.88
C SER A 319 -15.82 -20.51 5.52
N TRP A 320 -15.27 -19.88 4.48
CA TRP A 320 -15.73 -20.08 3.10
C TRP A 320 -15.47 -21.51 2.61
N SER A 321 -14.29 -22.08 2.89
CA SER A 321 -13.96 -23.45 2.49
C SER A 321 -14.89 -24.50 3.11
N ARG A 322 -15.37 -24.26 4.35
CA ARG A 322 -16.34 -25.14 5.05
C ARG A 322 -17.77 -25.06 4.46
N LEU A 323 -18.14 -23.92 3.89
CA LEU A 323 -19.46 -23.74 3.27
C LEU A 323 -19.50 -24.26 1.81
N ALA A 324 -18.34 -24.45 1.19
CA ALA A 324 -18.20 -24.93 -0.18
C ALA A 324 -17.91 -26.44 -0.26
N SER A 325 -17.60 -27.09 0.87
CA SER A 325 -17.48 -28.55 1.03
C SER A 325 -18.81 -29.18 1.38
#